data_d6b8c70dbd90323cc74a5ae85250bd6a
#
_entry.id   d6b8c70dbd90323cc74a5ae85250bd6a
#
_cell.length_a   1.000
_cell.length_b   1.000
_cell.length_c   1.000
_cell.angle_alpha   90.00
_cell.angle_beta   90.00
_cell.angle_gamma   90.00
#
_symmetry.space_group_name_H-M   'P 1'
#
loop_
_entity.id
_entity.type
_entity.pdbx_description
1 polymer ?
#
loop_
_entity_poly.entity_id
_entity_poly.type
_entity_poly.pdbx_seq_one_letter_code
_entity_poly.pdbx_strand_id
1 'polypeptide(L)'
;MTVIVRAFRAPGDAEAVARVRRAALPFMLVTPEALVFETEHAHPLAHYRPLVAEEDGEIIATAQVGLAHDSPEPGVGYANVYVHPERRGRGAGTAVVRAAEEYLAGVGAGEVYTWVLDEPEHRAFAERLGYRAGRTAHFLRLDLAAGTLPPLRTPPDGVRIVPASDFAGDPRPLFELDAATTADEPGDVTAEFTDYGHWLDETWGHPLFSPELTSVAVVDGRPVAFSAARTDGATRYGTAMTGTARAFRGRGLAKLAKNDSLHRARAAGFTEAFTGNDAGNGPMLAVNEWFGYEICATEVRHVRTLG
;
A
#
# COMPACT_ATOMS: atom_id res chain seq x y z
N MET A 1 -13.23 31.94 3.48
CA MET A 1 -12.39 30.97 4.18
C MET A 1 -11.16 30.71 3.33
N THR A 2 -9.98 30.79 3.93
CA THR A 2 -8.71 30.64 3.19
C THR A 2 -8.13 29.27 3.51
N VAL A 3 -7.90 28.48 2.48
CA VAL A 3 -7.20 27.20 2.60
C VAL A 3 -5.69 27.48 2.50
N ILE A 4 -4.94 27.01 3.48
CA ILE A 4 -3.47 27.14 3.54
C ILE A 4 -2.86 25.75 3.34
N VAL A 5 -1.98 25.61 2.34
CA VAL A 5 -1.22 24.37 2.10
C VAL A 5 0.18 24.53 2.66
N ARG A 6 0.62 23.51 3.41
CA ARG A 6 1.98 23.43 3.97
C ARG A 6 2.48 21.98 4.04
N ALA A 7 3.76 21.83 4.33
CA ALA A 7 4.31 20.51 4.62
C ALA A 7 3.71 19.95 5.92
N PHE A 8 3.57 18.62 5.95
CA PHE A 8 3.24 17.85 7.15
C PHE A 8 4.32 18.03 8.22
N ARG A 9 3.92 18.09 9.47
CA ARG A 9 4.80 18.22 10.64
C ARG A 9 4.61 17.03 11.57
N ALA A 10 5.56 16.11 11.52
CA ALA A 10 5.59 14.98 12.43
C ALA A 10 6.03 15.43 13.85
N PRO A 11 5.49 14.87 14.92
CA PRO A 11 4.30 14.02 14.97
C PRO A 11 2.97 14.80 15.05
N GLY A 12 3.02 16.14 15.17
CA GLY A 12 1.88 16.98 15.54
C GLY A 12 0.66 16.89 14.63
N ASP A 13 0.85 16.64 13.33
CA ASP A 13 -0.23 16.54 12.35
C ASP A 13 -0.75 15.09 12.16
N ALA A 14 -0.03 14.09 12.70
CA ALA A 14 -0.22 12.69 12.34
C ALA A 14 -1.64 12.18 12.61
N GLU A 15 -2.23 12.48 13.77
CA GLU A 15 -3.58 12.07 14.12
C GLU A 15 -4.63 12.71 13.19
N ALA A 16 -4.47 14.00 12.89
CA ALA A 16 -5.39 14.72 12.00
C ALA A 16 -5.31 14.19 10.56
N VAL A 17 -4.10 13.90 10.07
CA VAL A 17 -3.88 13.30 8.75
C VAL A 17 -4.43 11.89 8.69
N ALA A 18 -4.21 11.04 9.71
CA ALA A 18 -4.77 9.70 9.78
C ALA A 18 -6.32 9.74 9.76
N ARG A 19 -6.93 10.67 10.48
CA ARG A 19 -8.38 10.90 10.46
C ARG A 19 -8.89 11.23 9.04
N VAL A 20 -8.22 12.17 8.34
CA VAL A 20 -8.59 12.55 6.96
C VAL A 20 -8.47 11.36 6.01
N ARG A 21 -7.35 10.62 6.07
CA ARG A 21 -7.12 9.46 5.19
C ARG A 21 -8.14 8.34 5.46
N ARG A 22 -8.39 8.01 6.72
CA ARG A 22 -9.40 6.99 7.10
C ARG A 22 -10.81 7.37 6.66
N ALA A 23 -11.16 8.66 6.72
CA ALA A 23 -12.45 9.15 6.24
C ALA A 23 -12.55 9.11 4.71
N ALA A 24 -11.46 9.42 3.99
CA ALA A 24 -11.43 9.42 2.53
C ALA A 24 -11.37 8.01 1.94
N LEU A 25 -10.60 7.10 2.55
CA LEU A 25 -10.36 5.73 2.11
C LEU A 25 -10.50 4.75 3.29
N PRO A 26 -11.72 4.39 3.69
CA PRO A 26 -11.97 3.58 4.89
C PRO A 26 -11.44 2.14 4.80
N PHE A 27 -11.01 1.69 3.64
CA PHE A 27 -10.42 0.37 3.38
C PHE A 27 -8.87 0.36 3.42
N MET A 28 -8.22 1.49 3.63
CA MET A 28 -6.77 1.56 3.83
C MET A 28 -6.39 1.45 5.31
N LEU A 29 -5.26 0.80 5.58
CA LEU A 29 -4.64 0.79 6.91
C LEU A 29 -3.79 2.06 7.04
N VAL A 30 -4.15 2.91 7.98
CA VAL A 30 -3.44 4.15 8.28
C VAL A 30 -3.43 4.38 9.78
N THR A 31 -2.24 4.52 10.36
CA THR A 31 -2.07 4.92 11.76
C THR A 31 -1.19 6.17 11.87
N PRO A 32 -1.31 6.97 12.93
CA PRO A 32 -0.44 8.13 13.15
C PRO A 32 1.04 7.74 13.18
N GLU A 33 1.38 6.62 13.82
CA GLU A 33 2.74 6.10 13.93
C GLU A 33 3.34 5.78 12.55
N ALA A 34 2.54 5.16 11.67
CA ALA A 34 2.98 4.86 10.31
C ALA A 34 3.26 6.13 9.49
N LEU A 35 2.45 7.17 9.65
CA LEU A 35 2.66 8.45 8.96
C LEU A 35 3.93 9.17 9.41
N VAL A 36 4.23 9.11 10.71
CA VAL A 36 5.49 9.64 11.25
C VAL A 36 6.66 8.84 10.70
N PHE A 37 6.59 7.51 10.81
CA PHE A 37 7.61 6.60 10.34
C PHE A 37 7.92 6.78 8.85
N GLU A 38 6.91 6.77 7.98
CA GLU A 38 7.04 6.99 6.54
C GLU A 38 7.77 8.30 6.21
N THR A 39 7.53 9.35 7.03
CA THR A 39 8.16 10.66 6.82
C THR A 39 9.62 10.67 7.27
N GLU A 40 9.94 10.00 8.38
CA GLU A 40 11.27 9.99 8.99
C GLU A 40 12.24 9.02 8.30
N HIS A 41 11.70 7.92 7.72
CA HIS A 41 12.50 6.85 7.10
C HIS A 41 12.43 6.84 5.56
N ALA A 42 11.74 7.82 4.95
CA ALA A 42 11.67 7.90 3.50
C ALA A 42 13.06 7.96 2.86
N HIS A 43 13.25 7.17 1.80
CA HIS A 43 14.51 7.19 1.07
C HIS A 43 14.85 8.60 0.57
N PRO A 44 16.11 9.09 0.71
CA PRO A 44 16.46 10.46 0.29
C PRO A 44 16.13 10.77 -1.17
N LEU A 45 16.27 9.80 -2.08
CA LEU A 45 15.94 9.95 -3.50
C LEU A 45 14.43 10.00 -3.78
N ALA A 46 13.58 9.58 -2.82
CA ALA A 46 12.13 9.72 -2.95
C ALA A 46 11.68 11.17 -2.85
N HIS A 47 12.50 12.07 -2.32
CA HIS A 47 12.08 13.45 -2.05
C HIS A 47 10.68 13.52 -1.42
N TYR A 48 10.40 12.57 -0.51
CA TYR A 48 9.08 12.41 0.10
C TYR A 48 8.73 13.61 0.96
N ARG A 49 7.62 14.26 0.62
CA ARG A 49 7.16 15.47 1.30
C ARG A 49 5.64 15.47 1.40
N PRO A 50 5.05 14.84 2.42
CA PRO A 50 3.62 14.90 2.62
C PRO A 50 3.15 16.35 2.82
N LEU A 51 1.98 16.68 2.23
CA LEU A 51 1.36 17.99 2.34
C LEU A 51 0.05 17.89 3.12
N VAL A 52 -0.31 18.97 3.78
CA VAL A 52 -1.61 19.16 4.44
C VAL A 52 -2.25 20.46 3.99
N ALA A 53 -3.59 20.49 3.93
CA ALA A 53 -4.35 21.72 3.75
C ALA A 53 -5.18 21.99 5.00
N GLU A 54 -5.03 23.20 5.51
CA GLU A 54 -5.73 23.70 6.70
C GLU A 54 -6.80 24.72 6.32
N GLU A 55 -7.95 24.64 6.95
CA GLU A 55 -8.99 25.65 6.96
C GLU A 55 -9.34 25.96 8.42
N ASP A 56 -9.22 27.21 8.83
CA ASP A 56 -9.50 27.67 10.20
C ASP A 56 -8.77 26.85 11.30
N GLY A 57 -7.53 26.40 11.02
CA GLY A 57 -6.69 25.61 11.93
C GLY A 57 -7.00 24.11 11.95
N GLU A 58 -7.96 23.63 11.16
CA GLU A 58 -8.27 22.21 11.01
C GLU A 58 -7.64 21.64 9.72
N ILE A 59 -6.94 20.50 9.80
CA ILE A 59 -6.48 19.77 8.63
C ILE A 59 -7.66 19.06 7.99
N ILE A 60 -7.99 19.47 6.75
CA ILE A 60 -9.14 19.00 5.97
C ILE A 60 -8.75 18.20 4.72
N ALA A 61 -7.49 18.32 4.30
CA ALA A 61 -6.95 17.52 3.18
C ALA A 61 -5.46 17.23 3.42
N THR A 62 -4.97 16.19 2.76
CA THR A 62 -3.57 15.77 2.80
C THR A 62 -3.15 15.17 1.47
N ALA A 63 -1.85 15.13 1.19
CA ALA A 63 -1.28 14.38 0.07
C ALA A 63 -0.01 13.62 0.48
N GLN A 64 0.17 12.44 -0.11
CA GLN A 64 1.46 11.76 -0.19
C GLN A 64 2.13 12.23 -1.48
N VAL A 65 3.31 12.82 -1.37
CA VAL A 65 4.01 13.42 -2.51
C VAL A 65 5.46 12.97 -2.50
N GLY A 66 5.96 12.48 -3.63
CA GLY A 66 7.35 12.03 -3.76
C GLY A 66 7.69 11.55 -5.16
N LEU A 67 8.94 11.18 -5.38
CA LEU A 67 9.40 10.51 -6.59
C LEU A 67 9.31 8.99 -6.42
N ALA A 68 8.96 8.27 -7.47
CA ALA A 68 9.06 6.82 -7.55
C ALA A 68 10.55 6.45 -7.76
N HIS A 69 11.35 6.57 -6.69
CA HIS A 69 12.81 6.42 -6.73
C HIS A 69 13.26 4.98 -7.00
N ASP A 70 12.39 4.03 -6.71
CA ASP A 70 12.53 2.59 -6.95
C ASP A 70 12.15 2.18 -8.39
N SER A 71 11.64 3.13 -9.19
CA SER A 71 11.37 2.91 -10.60
C SER A 71 12.64 3.09 -11.44
N PRO A 72 12.90 2.21 -12.43
CA PRO A 72 13.96 2.42 -13.41
C PRO A 72 13.68 3.63 -14.34
N GLU A 73 12.45 4.14 -14.39
CA GLU A 73 12.07 5.32 -15.15
C GLU A 73 12.30 6.59 -14.34
N PRO A 74 13.31 7.42 -14.69
CA PRO A 74 13.60 8.63 -13.91
C PRO A 74 12.52 9.69 -14.10
N GLY A 75 12.34 10.54 -13.08
CA GLY A 75 11.45 11.70 -13.18
C GLY A 75 9.97 11.38 -13.09
N VAL A 76 9.60 10.21 -12.61
CA VAL A 76 8.21 9.86 -12.30
C VAL A 76 7.90 10.25 -10.84
N GLY A 77 6.95 11.17 -10.66
CA GLY A 77 6.45 11.56 -9.34
C GLY A 77 5.08 10.99 -9.04
N TYR A 78 4.70 11.00 -7.78
CA TYR A 78 3.34 10.67 -7.36
C TYR A 78 2.77 11.73 -6.41
N ALA A 79 1.44 11.93 -6.48
CA ALA A 79 0.71 12.85 -5.61
C ALA A 79 -0.68 12.28 -5.30
N ASN A 80 -0.79 11.44 -4.27
CA ASN A 80 -2.08 10.88 -3.84
C ASN A 80 -2.76 11.83 -2.86
N VAL A 81 -3.86 12.46 -3.28
CA VAL A 81 -4.56 13.52 -2.56
C VAL A 81 -5.84 13.01 -1.92
N TYR A 82 -5.99 13.28 -0.62
CA TYR A 82 -7.14 12.88 0.18
C TYR A 82 -7.80 14.13 0.79
N VAL A 83 -9.10 14.30 0.55
CA VAL A 83 -9.92 15.37 1.15
C VAL A 83 -10.98 14.73 2.03
N HIS A 84 -11.11 15.21 3.26
CA HIS A 84 -12.18 14.75 4.15
C HIS A 84 -13.54 14.87 3.45
N PRO A 85 -14.38 13.82 3.39
CA PRO A 85 -15.62 13.83 2.60
C PRO A 85 -16.52 15.04 2.89
N GLU A 86 -16.67 15.40 4.16
CA GLU A 86 -17.51 16.53 4.60
C GLU A 86 -16.89 17.91 4.30
N ARG A 87 -15.64 17.94 3.84
CA ARG A 87 -14.90 19.18 3.52
C ARG A 87 -14.62 19.35 2.03
N ARG A 88 -15.21 18.49 1.17
CA ARG A 88 -15.10 18.59 -0.30
C ARG A 88 -15.79 19.86 -0.83
N GLY A 89 -15.45 20.23 -2.06
CA GLY A 89 -16.06 21.40 -2.73
C GLY A 89 -15.58 22.78 -2.26
N ARG A 90 -14.57 22.85 -1.36
CA ARG A 90 -14.03 24.10 -0.79
C ARG A 90 -12.70 24.55 -1.39
N GLY A 91 -12.23 23.89 -2.46
CA GLY A 91 -10.97 24.21 -3.13
C GLY A 91 -9.71 23.56 -2.55
N ALA A 92 -9.80 22.88 -1.39
CA ALA A 92 -8.64 22.25 -0.73
C ALA A 92 -7.93 21.24 -1.63
N GLY A 93 -8.65 20.34 -2.30
CA GLY A 93 -8.05 19.37 -3.23
C GLY A 93 -7.27 20.04 -4.36
N THR A 94 -7.83 21.08 -4.98
CA THR A 94 -7.13 21.83 -6.04
C THR A 94 -5.87 22.52 -5.51
N ALA A 95 -5.94 23.12 -4.32
CA ALA A 95 -4.80 23.78 -3.71
C ALA A 95 -3.65 22.80 -3.42
N VAL A 96 -3.99 21.62 -2.86
CA VAL A 96 -3.00 20.57 -2.56
C VAL A 96 -2.39 19.99 -3.84
N VAL A 97 -3.19 19.69 -4.88
CA VAL A 97 -2.66 19.18 -6.16
C VAL A 97 -1.66 20.17 -6.75
N ARG A 98 -2.00 21.47 -6.83
CA ARG A 98 -1.09 22.48 -7.37
C ARG A 98 0.22 22.59 -6.59
N ALA A 99 0.15 22.59 -5.25
CA ALA A 99 1.34 22.64 -4.40
C ALA A 99 2.20 21.36 -4.57
N ALA A 100 1.57 20.19 -4.74
CA ALA A 100 2.27 18.94 -5.01
C ALA A 100 2.97 18.95 -6.37
N GLU A 101 2.28 19.40 -7.43
CA GLU A 101 2.84 19.52 -8.79
C GLU A 101 4.02 20.50 -8.82
N GLU A 102 3.89 21.68 -8.18
CA GLU A 102 4.97 22.67 -8.06
C GLU A 102 6.19 22.08 -7.37
N TYR A 103 5.98 21.38 -6.24
CA TYR A 103 7.07 20.73 -5.52
C TYR A 103 7.74 19.65 -6.37
N LEU A 104 6.97 18.76 -7.01
CA LEU A 104 7.47 17.66 -7.84
C LEU A 104 8.25 18.17 -9.05
N ALA A 105 7.77 19.22 -9.73
CA ALA A 105 8.51 19.88 -10.81
C ALA A 105 9.84 20.44 -10.30
N GLY A 106 9.85 21.03 -9.10
CA GLY A 106 11.05 21.57 -8.46
C GLY A 106 12.10 20.52 -8.09
N VAL A 107 11.73 19.25 -7.89
CA VAL A 107 12.63 18.13 -7.63
C VAL A 107 12.88 17.25 -8.86
N GLY A 108 12.47 17.72 -10.06
CA GLY A 108 12.81 17.12 -11.35
C GLY A 108 11.82 16.08 -11.87
N ALA A 109 10.58 16.02 -11.34
CA ALA A 109 9.54 15.20 -11.96
C ALA A 109 9.10 15.78 -13.29
N GLY A 110 9.12 14.98 -14.35
CA GLY A 110 8.54 15.30 -15.67
C GLY A 110 7.12 14.76 -15.83
N GLU A 111 6.77 13.79 -15.04
CA GLU A 111 5.45 13.16 -15.01
C GLU A 111 4.99 12.92 -13.58
N VAL A 112 3.68 13.07 -13.33
CA VAL A 112 3.05 12.79 -12.02
C VAL A 112 1.89 11.85 -12.23
N TYR A 113 1.82 10.82 -11.36
CA TYR A 113 0.63 10.00 -11.26
C TYR A 113 -0.08 10.17 -9.92
N THR A 114 -1.36 9.85 -9.92
CA THR A 114 -2.22 9.78 -8.74
C THR A 114 -3.21 8.64 -8.89
N TRP A 115 -3.58 8.02 -7.78
CA TRP A 115 -4.68 7.07 -7.74
C TRP A 115 -5.97 7.78 -7.36
N VAL A 116 -7.03 7.55 -8.13
CA VAL A 116 -8.32 8.22 -8.02
C VAL A 116 -9.41 7.17 -7.94
N LEU A 117 -10.28 7.25 -6.93
CA LEU A 117 -11.44 6.36 -6.84
C LEU A 117 -12.28 6.45 -8.12
N ASP A 118 -12.72 5.28 -8.62
CA ASP A 118 -13.49 5.13 -9.85
C ASP A 118 -14.95 5.59 -9.67
N GLU A 119 -15.10 6.82 -9.19
CA GLU A 119 -16.35 7.52 -9.01
C GLU A 119 -16.41 8.73 -9.95
N PRO A 120 -17.58 9.04 -10.56
CA PRO A 120 -17.68 10.08 -11.59
C PRO A 120 -17.13 11.43 -11.13
N GLU A 121 -17.38 11.84 -9.89
CA GLU A 121 -16.95 13.13 -9.34
C GLU A 121 -15.42 13.21 -9.17
N HIS A 122 -14.80 12.11 -8.74
CA HIS A 122 -13.36 12.04 -8.52
C HIS A 122 -12.60 12.03 -9.86
N ARG A 123 -13.06 11.23 -10.83
CA ARG A 123 -12.50 11.21 -12.19
C ARG A 123 -12.61 12.57 -12.85
N ALA A 124 -13.81 13.18 -12.82
CA ALA A 124 -14.03 14.50 -13.39
C ALA A 124 -13.15 15.58 -12.72
N PHE A 125 -12.83 15.43 -11.41
CA PHE A 125 -11.88 16.32 -10.73
C PHE A 125 -10.47 16.17 -11.31
N ALA A 126 -9.94 14.96 -11.44
CA ALA A 126 -8.61 14.70 -12.00
C ALA A 126 -8.51 15.16 -13.46
N GLU A 127 -9.51 14.84 -14.28
CA GLU A 127 -9.56 15.23 -15.70
C GLU A 127 -9.57 16.75 -15.89
N ARG A 128 -10.32 17.49 -15.06
CA ARG A 128 -10.32 18.98 -15.10
C ARG A 128 -8.96 19.57 -14.75
N LEU A 129 -8.12 18.87 -14.02
CA LEU A 129 -6.75 19.26 -13.72
C LEU A 129 -5.75 18.77 -14.78
N GLY A 130 -6.22 18.15 -15.87
CA GLY A 130 -5.41 17.70 -16.99
C GLY A 130 -4.79 16.32 -16.82
N TYR A 131 -5.23 15.54 -15.84
CA TYR A 131 -4.83 14.15 -15.68
C TYR A 131 -5.59 13.24 -16.65
N ARG A 132 -4.94 12.21 -17.14
CA ARG A 132 -5.51 11.21 -18.05
C ARG A 132 -5.58 9.86 -17.37
N ALA A 133 -6.72 9.19 -17.50
CA ALA A 133 -6.94 7.87 -16.96
C ALA A 133 -6.02 6.82 -17.61
N GLY A 134 -5.50 5.93 -16.81
CA GLY A 134 -4.68 4.79 -17.18
C GLY A 134 -5.24 3.47 -16.64
N ARG A 135 -4.38 2.69 -15.99
CA ARG A 135 -4.74 1.38 -15.45
C ARG A 135 -5.65 1.46 -14.22
N THR A 136 -6.30 0.35 -13.94
CA THR A 136 -7.26 0.19 -12.83
C THR A 136 -6.73 -0.79 -11.79
N ALA A 137 -7.01 -0.51 -10.53
CA ALA A 137 -6.76 -1.43 -9.42
C ALA A 137 -8.01 -1.56 -8.54
N HIS A 138 -8.10 -2.67 -7.82
CA HIS A 138 -9.21 -2.95 -6.91
C HIS A 138 -8.72 -3.04 -5.48
N PHE A 139 -9.46 -2.43 -4.56
CA PHE A 139 -9.42 -2.76 -3.15
C PHE A 139 -10.43 -3.85 -2.85
N LEU A 140 -9.98 -4.86 -2.12
CA LEU A 140 -10.81 -6.00 -1.76
C LEU A 140 -10.88 -6.12 -0.24
N ARG A 141 -12.05 -6.46 0.26
CA ARG A 141 -12.35 -6.67 1.69
C ARG A 141 -12.85 -8.10 1.93
N LEU A 142 -12.41 -8.68 3.03
CA LEU A 142 -12.89 -9.95 3.56
C LEU A 142 -13.33 -9.75 5.01
N ASP A 143 -14.52 -10.22 5.34
CA ASP A 143 -15.02 -10.29 6.71
C ASP A 143 -14.42 -11.53 7.40
N LEU A 144 -13.43 -11.31 8.27
CA LEU A 144 -12.79 -12.39 9.04
C LEU A 144 -13.68 -12.90 10.18
N ALA A 145 -14.58 -12.06 10.71
CA ALA A 145 -15.48 -12.43 11.79
C ALA A 145 -16.60 -13.35 11.34
N ALA A 146 -17.10 -13.19 10.11
CA ALA A 146 -18.21 -13.98 9.56
C ALA A 146 -17.91 -15.48 9.37
N GLY A 147 -16.66 -15.89 9.50
CA GLY A 147 -16.29 -17.29 9.55
C GLY A 147 -16.24 -18.05 8.23
N THR A 148 -16.30 -17.36 7.09
CA THR A 148 -16.33 -17.96 5.74
C THR A 148 -14.95 -18.32 5.18
N LEU A 149 -13.87 -18.15 5.94
CA LEU A 149 -12.54 -18.58 5.50
C LEU A 149 -12.53 -20.05 5.14
N PRO A 150 -11.94 -20.43 3.98
CA PRO A 150 -11.66 -21.82 3.67
C PRO A 150 -10.85 -22.49 4.78
N PRO A 151 -11.04 -23.79 5.03
CA PRO A 151 -10.31 -24.49 6.09
C PRO A 151 -8.80 -24.29 6.00
N LEU A 152 -8.11 -24.25 7.16
CA LEU A 152 -6.66 -24.20 7.20
C LEU A 152 -6.09 -25.41 6.44
N ARG A 153 -5.22 -25.15 5.48
CA ARG A 153 -4.66 -26.17 4.59
C ARG A 153 -3.41 -26.79 5.20
N THR A 154 -3.33 -28.12 5.14
CA THR A 154 -2.11 -28.82 5.49
C THR A 154 -1.04 -28.60 4.41
N PRO A 155 0.19 -28.21 4.76
CA PRO A 155 1.29 -28.12 3.82
C PRO A 155 1.57 -29.48 3.16
N PRO A 156 1.92 -29.50 1.87
CA PRO A 156 2.38 -30.74 1.23
C PRO A 156 3.73 -31.20 1.81
N ASP A 157 4.09 -32.47 1.54
CA ASP A 157 5.36 -33.03 2.00
C ASP A 157 6.55 -32.17 1.57
N GLY A 158 7.50 -31.97 2.48
CA GLY A 158 8.69 -31.14 2.26
C GLY A 158 8.45 -29.63 2.35
N VAL A 159 7.22 -29.17 2.58
CA VAL A 159 6.88 -27.76 2.79
C VAL A 159 6.53 -27.50 4.25
N ARG A 160 7.10 -26.49 4.85
CA ARG A 160 6.69 -25.98 6.16
C ARG A 160 6.14 -24.57 6.01
N ILE A 161 5.13 -24.22 6.79
CA ILE A 161 4.67 -22.83 6.94
C ILE A 161 5.12 -22.33 8.31
N VAL A 162 5.83 -21.22 8.30
CA VAL A 162 6.36 -20.57 9.51
C VAL A 162 6.01 -19.09 9.51
N PRO A 163 5.96 -18.41 10.67
CA PRO A 163 5.85 -16.95 10.69
C PRO A 163 7.14 -16.31 10.22
N ALA A 164 7.07 -15.10 9.69
CA ALA A 164 8.28 -14.34 9.31
C ALA A 164 9.16 -14.01 10.51
N SER A 165 8.61 -13.96 11.73
CA SER A 165 9.38 -13.78 12.97
C SER A 165 10.44 -14.85 13.20
N ASP A 166 10.33 -16.05 12.60
CA ASP A 166 11.38 -17.06 12.63
C ASP A 166 12.67 -16.60 11.91
N PHE A 167 12.57 -15.57 11.07
CA PHE A 167 13.68 -14.94 10.36
C PHE A 167 14.19 -13.65 11.03
N ALA A 168 13.71 -13.30 12.23
CA ALA A 168 14.08 -12.05 12.90
C ALA A 168 15.61 -11.93 13.18
N GLY A 169 16.31 -13.05 13.33
CA GLY A 169 17.77 -13.07 13.48
C GLY A 169 18.54 -12.77 12.19
N ASP A 170 17.96 -13.09 11.04
CA ASP A 170 18.50 -12.78 9.70
C ASP A 170 17.33 -12.73 8.69
N PRO A 171 16.72 -11.56 8.45
CA PRO A 171 15.64 -11.41 7.48
C PRO A 171 16.11 -11.33 6.02
N ARG A 172 17.41 -11.37 5.73
CA ARG A 172 17.95 -11.30 4.36
C ARG A 172 17.33 -12.30 3.38
N PRO A 173 17.06 -13.57 3.73
CA PRO A 173 16.38 -14.50 2.81
C PRO A 173 14.95 -14.06 2.42
N LEU A 174 14.27 -13.32 3.29
CA LEU A 174 12.94 -12.76 2.98
C LEU A 174 13.06 -11.53 2.08
N PHE A 175 14.07 -10.68 2.30
CA PHE A 175 14.39 -9.58 1.37
C PHE A 175 14.63 -10.11 -0.05
N GLU A 176 15.48 -11.13 -0.20
CA GLU A 176 15.80 -11.72 -1.51
C GLU A 176 14.54 -12.29 -2.22
N LEU A 177 13.66 -12.91 -1.45
CA LEU A 177 12.39 -13.42 -1.97
C LEU A 177 11.42 -12.30 -2.35
N ASP A 178 11.30 -11.27 -1.51
CA ASP A 178 10.45 -10.11 -1.75
C ASP A 178 10.92 -9.34 -2.99
N ALA A 179 12.21 -9.02 -3.08
CA ALA A 179 12.80 -8.35 -4.24
C ALA A 179 12.54 -9.13 -5.55
N ALA A 180 12.76 -10.45 -5.53
CA ALA A 180 12.53 -11.30 -6.71
C ALA A 180 11.06 -11.39 -7.12
N THR A 181 10.13 -11.31 -6.17
CA THR A 181 8.69 -11.40 -6.47
C THR A 181 8.08 -10.06 -6.84
N THR A 182 8.55 -8.96 -6.25
CA THR A 182 8.14 -7.59 -6.60
C THR A 182 8.54 -7.23 -8.02
N ALA A 183 9.76 -7.60 -8.46
CA ALA A 183 10.21 -7.40 -9.84
C ALA A 183 9.34 -8.13 -10.89
N ASP A 184 8.56 -9.12 -10.48
CA ASP A 184 7.63 -9.87 -11.33
C ASP A 184 6.18 -9.38 -11.23
N GLU A 185 5.90 -8.39 -10.40
CA GLU A 185 4.55 -7.88 -10.21
C GLU A 185 4.09 -7.08 -11.44
N PRO A 186 2.87 -7.32 -11.96
CA PRO A 186 2.35 -6.54 -13.07
C PRO A 186 2.21 -5.07 -12.70
N GLY A 187 2.82 -4.18 -13.46
CA GLY A 187 2.74 -2.74 -13.24
C GLY A 187 3.30 -1.96 -14.43
N ASP A 188 2.95 -0.67 -14.52
CA ASP A 188 3.50 0.29 -15.48
C ASP A 188 4.64 1.14 -14.87
N VAL A 189 4.85 1.03 -13.57
CA VAL A 189 6.05 1.48 -12.86
C VAL A 189 6.63 0.26 -12.17
N THR A 190 7.79 -0.17 -12.61
CA THR A 190 8.50 -1.31 -12.00
C THR A 190 9.14 -0.84 -10.70
N ALA A 191 8.95 -1.57 -9.60
CA ALA A 191 9.68 -1.36 -8.37
C ALA A 191 10.80 -2.40 -8.26
N GLU A 192 11.99 -1.96 -7.89
CA GLU A 192 13.14 -2.84 -7.68
C GLU A 192 13.76 -2.60 -6.30
N PHE A 193 13.62 -3.56 -5.40
CA PHE A 193 14.34 -3.52 -4.12
C PHE A 193 15.79 -3.97 -4.32
N THR A 194 16.70 -3.02 -4.31
CA THR A 194 18.14 -3.29 -4.50
C THR A 194 18.95 -3.08 -3.22
N ASP A 195 18.42 -2.33 -2.25
CA ASP A 195 19.11 -2.02 -1.00
C ASP A 195 18.44 -2.74 0.19
N TYR A 196 19.19 -3.68 0.77
CA TYR A 196 18.74 -4.45 1.93
C TYR A 196 18.57 -3.59 3.19
N GLY A 197 19.47 -2.61 3.41
CA GLY A 197 19.37 -1.72 4.57
C GLY A 197 18.09 -0.89 4.52
N HIS A 198 17.80 -0.35 3.37
CA HIS A 198 16.58 0.41 3.14
C HIS A 198 15.32 -0.46 3.27
N TRP A 199 15.32 -1.69 2.73
CA TRP A 199 14.22 -2.63 2.91
C TRP A 199 14.00 -3.00 4.39
N LEU A 200 15.10 -3.14 5.19
CA LEU A 200 14.99 -3.36 6.63
C LEU A 200 14.29 -2.17 7.32
N ASP A 201 14.64 -0.97 6.95
CA ASP A 201 14.04 0.23 7.53
C ASP A 201 12.58 0.40 7.09
N GLU A 202 12.29 0.39 5.79
CA GLU A 202 10.96 0.73 5.28
C GLU A 202 9.94 -0.41 5.27
N THR A 203 10.40 -1.66 5.17
CA THR A 203 9.51 -2.82 5.06
C THR A 203 9.48 -3.63 6.35
N TRP A 204 10.64 -4.10 6.80
CA TRP A 204 10.73 -4.96 7.98
C TRP A 204 10.45 -4.19 9.27
N GLY A 205 11.00 -2.97 9.41
CA GLY A 205 10.80 -2.07 10.55
C GLY A 205 9.50 -1.27 10.54
N HIS A 206 8.69 -1.37 9.47
CA HIS A 206 7.49 -0.57 9.32
C HIS A 206 6.46 -0.86 10.43
N PRO A 207 5.87 0.16 11.11
CA PRO A 207 4.95 -0.03 12.24
C PRO A 207 3.70 -0.86 11.96
N LEU A 208 3.24 -0.87 10.69
CA LEU A 208 2.11 -1.71 10.30
C LEU A 208 2.52 -3.16 10.00
N PHE A 209 3.80 -3.45 9.74
CA PHE A 209 4.24 -4.80 9.40
C PHE A 209 4.14 -5.74 10.61
N SER A 210 3.58 -6.93 10.38
CA SER A 210 3.43 -7.95 11.42
C SER A 210 4.18 -9.22 11.04
N PRO A 211 5.40 -9.43 11.55
CA PRO A 211 6.17 -10.66 11.31
C PRO A 211 5.43 -11.91 11.80
N GLU A 212 4.69 -11.84 12.91
CA GLU A 212 3.94 -12.96 13.49
C GLU A 212 2.77 -13.41 12.62
N LEU A 213 2.15 -12.48 11.89
CA LEU A 213 1.02 -12.77 11.01
C LEU A 213 1.46 -12.99 9.56
N THR A 214 2.67 -12.59 9.21
CA THR A 214 3.27 -12.87 7.89
C THR A 214 3.65 -14.33 7.82
N SER A 215 3.05 -15.08 6.88
CA SER A 215 3.31 -16.50 6.72
C SER A 215 4.24 -16.78 5.56
N VAL A 216 5.22 -17.64 5.81
CA VAL A 216 6.30 -17.99 4.88
C VAL A 216 6.30 -19.49 4.63
N ALA A 217 6.24 -19.91 3.35
CA ALA A 217 6.44 -21.28 2.94
C ALA A 217 7.94 -21.55 2.76
N VAL A 218 8.44 -22.56 3.45
CA VAL A 218 9.84 -22.97 3.49
C VAL A 218 10.01 -24.35 2.90
N VAL A 219 10.94 -24.51 1.97
CA VAL A 219 11.35 -25.79 1.36
C VAL A 219 12.87 -25.90 1.50
N ASP A 220 13.35 -27.03 2.00
CA ASP A 220 14.80 -27.29 2.23
C ASP A 220 15.52 -26.14 2.97
N GLY A 221 14.83 -25.56 3.98
CA GLY A 221 15.33 -24.47 4.79
C GLY A 221 15.30 -23.08 4.14
N ARG A 222 14.78 -22.94 2.91
CA ARG A 222 14.72 -21.67 2.18
C ARG A 222 13.29 -21.15 2.06
N PRO A 223 13.05 -19.84 2.25
CA PRO A 223 11.76 -19.23 1.96
C PRO A 223 11.51 -19.24 0.44
N VAL A 224 10.35 -19.74 0.03
CA VAL A 224 9.99 -19.89 -1.39
C VAL A 224 8.67 -19.25 -1.77
N ALA A 225 7.82 -18.94 -0.79
CA ALA A 225 6.62 -18.13 -0.96
C ALA A 225 6.26 -17.46 0.36
N PHE A 226 5.54 -16.35 0.30
CA PHE A 226 5.10 -15.64 1.48
C PHE A 226 3.80 -14.88 1.23
N SER A 227 3.15 -14.47 2.34
CA SER A 227 2.06 -13.51 2.37
C SER A 227 2.34 -12.52 3.50
N ALA A 228 2.77 -11.32 3.15
CA ALA A 228 3.16 -10.28 4.09
C ALA A 228 1.93 -9.61 4.70
N ALA A 229 1.89 -9.57 6.02
CA ALA A 229 0.81 -9.02 6.81
C ALA A 229 1.13 -7.61 7.31
N ARG A 230 0.15 -6.72 7.23
CA ARG A 230 0.10 -5.42 7.91
C ARG A 230 -1.11 -5.35 8.81
N THR A 231 -1.05 -4.59 9.89
CA THR A 231 -2.18 -4.40 10.81
C THR A 231 -2.23 -2.97 11.33
N ASP A 232 -3.43 -2.54 11.74
CA ASP A 232 -3.60 -1.28 12.48
C ASP A 232 -3.44 -1.46 14.01
N GLY A 233 -3.06 -2.66 14.46
CA GLY A 233 -2.94 -3.01 15.87
C GLY A 233 -4.28 -3.18 16.60
N ALA A 234 -5.42 -3.08 15.90
CA ALA A 234 -6.76 -3.15 16.48
C ALA A 234 -7.61 -4.26 15.83
N THR A 235 -8.31 -3.95 14.74
CA THR A 235 -9.27 -4.88 14.13
C THR A 235 -8.99 -5.17 12.65
N ARG A 236 -8.09 -4.45 12.01
CA ARG A 236 -7.86 -4.48 10.58
C ARG A 236 -6.53 -5.12 10.22
N TYR A 237 -6.60 -6.11 9.39
CA TYR A 237 -5.49 -6.79 8.76
C TYR A 237 -5.40 -6.37 7.28
N GLY A 238 -4.20 -6.23 6.75
CA GLY A 238 -3.95 -6.04 5.33
C GLY A 238 -2.94 -7.05 4.81
N THR A 239 -3.17 -7.59 3.61
CA THR A 239 -2.12 -8.28 2.86
C THR A 239 -1.36 -7.24 2.04
N ALA A 240 -0.10 -7.00 2.37
CA ALA A 240 0.76 -6.06 1.66
C ALA A 240 1.29 -6.68 0.36
N MET A 241 1.87 -7.87 0.43
CA MET A 241 2.43 -8.59 -0.69
C MET A 241 2.13 -10.10 -0.57
N THR A 242 1.97 -10.78 -1.69
CA THR A 242 1.91 -12.25 -1.74
C THR A 242 2.71 -12.72 -2.94
N GLY A 243 3.82 -13.41 -2.69
CA GLY A 243 4.76 -13.80 -3.73
C GLY A 243 5.16 -15.27 -3.66
N THR A 244 5.63 -15.79 -4.80
CA THR A 244 6.24 -17.13 -4.90
C THR A 244 7.44 -17.06 -5.84
N ALA A 245 8.60 -17.55 -5.38
CA ALA A 245 9.79 -17.70 -6.19
C ALA A 245 9.50 -18.45 -7.50
N ARG A 246 10.06 -17.98 -8.62
CA ARG A 246 9.75 -18.47 -9.98
C ARG A 246 9.79 -19.99 -10.10
N ALA A 247 10.81 -20.64 -9.52
CA ALA A 247 11.00 -22.09 -9.56
C ALA A 247 9.92 -22.90 -8.80
N PHE A 248 9.13 -22.23 -7.95
CA PHE A 248 8.13 -22.84 -7.08
C PHE A 248 6.68 -22.46 -7.44
N ARG A 249 6.50 -21.70 -8.52
CA ARG A 249 5.16 -21.29 -9.00
C ARG A 249 4.35 -22.49 -9.48
N GLY A 250 3.03 -22.30 -9.53
CA GLY A 250 2.09 -23.36 -9.95
C GLY A 250 1.81 -24.44 -8.90
N ARG A 251 2.48 -24.40 -7.73
CA ARG A 251 2.31 -25.38 -6.64
C ARG A 251 1.32 -24.96 -5.56
N GLY A 252 0.70 -23.79 -5.68
CA GLY A 252 -0.27 -23.26 -4.72
C GLY A 252 0.33 -22.73 -3.42
N LEU A 253 1.65 -22.48 -3.37
CA LEU A 253 2.36 -22.05 -2.14
C LEU A 253 1.96 -20.65 -1.67
N ALA A 254 1.77 -19.69 -2.59
CA ALA A 254 1.24 -18.37 -2.25
C ALA A 254 -0.14 -18.47 -1.57
N LYS A 255 -1.03 -19.30 -2.13
CA LYS A 255 -2.36 -19.55 -1.58
C LYS A 255 -2.28 -20.23 -0.21
N LEU A 256 -1.31 -21.12 -0.01
CA LEU A 256 -1.06 -21.80 1.27
C LEU A 256 -0.58 -20.79 2.32
N ALA A 257 0.41 -19.95 1.99
CA ALA A 257 0.91 -18.91 2.89
C ALA A 257 -0.18 -17.89 3.26
N LYS A 258 -0.96 -17.42 2.28
CA LYS A 258 -2.08 -16.49 2.53
C LYS A 258 -3.18 -17.13 3.39
N ASN A 259 -3.49 -18.41 3.18
CA ASN A 259 -4.45 -19.14 4.02
C ASN A 259 -4.01 -19.17 5.48
N ASP A 260 -2.76 -19.53 5.75
CA ASP A 260 -2.21 -19.57 7.11
C ASP A 260 -2.20 -18.16 7.75
N SER A 261 -1.75 -17.13 7.00
CA SER A 261 -1.72 -15.74 7.48
C SER A 261 -3.12 -15.22 7.88
N LEU A 262 -4.15 -15.49 7.06
CA LEU A 262 -5.54 -15.11 7.38
C LEU A 262 -6.09 -15.87 8.60
N HIS A 263 -5.75 -17.14 8.76
CA HIS A 263 -6.13 -17.90 9.95
C HIS A 263 -5.45 -17.38 11.21
N ARG A 264 -4.15 -17.02 11.14
CA ARG A 264 -3.44 -16.35 12.24
C ARG A 264 -4.08 -15.01 12.59
N ALA A 265 -4.39 -14.18 11.59
CA ALA A 265 -5.05 -12.90 11.80
C ALA A 265 -6.41 -13.06 12.51
N ARG A 266 -7.24 -14.01 12.07
CA ARG A 266 -8.52 -14.30 12.72
C ARG A 266 -8.34 -14.80 14.14
N ALA A 267 -7.38 -15.69 14.38
CA ALA A 267 -7.07 -16.20 15.74
C ALA A 267 -6.54 -15.10 16.66
N ALA A 268 -5.86 -14.10 16.13
CA ALA A 268 -5.40 -12.91 16.86
C ALA A 268 -6.51 -11.86 17.11
N GLY A 269 -7.74 -12.09 16.61
CA GLY A 269 -8.89 -11.22 16.86
C GLY A 269 -9.15 -10.15 15.80
N PHE A 270 -8.44 -10.15 14.68
CA PHE A 270 -8.74 -9.24 13.57
C PHE A 270 -10.07 -9.65 12.91
N THR A 271 -10.90 -8.65 12.62
CA THR A 271 -12.27 -8.84 12.12
C THR A 271 -12.44 -8.53 10.65
N GLU A 272 -11.53 -7.75 10.08
CA GLU A 272 -11.54 -7.34 8.67
C GLU A 272 -10.18 -7.56 8.04
N ALA A 273 -10.15 -8.05 6.81
CA ALA A 273 -8.94 -8.14 5.99
C ALA A 273 -9.10 -7.36 4.70
N PHE A 274 -8.04 -6.64 4.33
CA PHE A 274 -7.98 -5.84 3.10
C PHE A 274 -6.78 -6.25 2.24
N THR A 275 -6.90 -6.06 0.95
CA THR A 275 -5.80 -6.18 -0.01
C THR A 275 -6.10 -5.33 -1.24
N GLY A 276 -5.05 -4.94 -1.97
CA GLY A 276 -5.14 -4.25 -3.26
C GLY A 276 -4.57 -5.12 -4.38
N ASN A 277 -5.15 -5.05 -5.58
CA ASN A 277 -4.60 -5.72 -6.75
C ASN A 277 -4.87 -4.92 -8.02
N ASP A 278 -3.90 -4.93 -8.92
CA ASP A 278 -4.12 -4.52 -10.30
C ASP A 278 -5.26 -5.33 -10.93
N ALA A 279 -6.16 -4.67 -11.67
CA ALA A 279 -7.30 -5.33 -12.32
C ALA A 279 -6.87 -6.35 -13.38
N GLY A 280 -5.66 -6.22 -13.93
CA GLY A 280 -5.06 -7.18 -14.86
C GLY A 280 -4.42 -8.41 -14.19
N ASN A 281 -4.27 -8.40 -12.85
CA ASN A 281 -3.68 -9.53 -12.11
C ASN A 281 -4.72 -10.64 -11.84
N GLY A 282 -5.24 -11.22 -12.91
CA GLY A 282 -6.26 -12.30 -12.83
C GLY A 282 -5.91 -13.45 -11.89
N PRO A 283 -4.67 -14.00 -11.90
CA PRO A 283 -4.28 -15.05 -10.98
C PRO A 283 -4.44 -14.66 -9.50
N MET A 284 -4.07 -13.44 -9.11
CA MET A 284 -4.18 -13.00 -7.72
C MET A 284 -5.61 -12.67 -7.34
N LEU A 285 -6.39 -12.08 -8.26
CA LEU A 285 -7.82 -11.86 -8.07
C LEU A 285 -8.55 -13.17 -7.82
N ALA A 286 -8.28 -14.24 -8.60
CA ALA A 286 -8.87 -15.57 -8.39
C ALA A 286 -8.47 -16.21 -7.05
N VAL A 287 -7.25 -15.94 -6.55
CA VAL A 287 -6.83 -16.36 -5.20
C VAL A 287 -7.63 -15.63 -4.13
N ASN A 288 -7.81 -14.32 -4.27
CA ASN A 288 -8.56 -13.52 -3.31
C ASN A 288 -10.05 -13.89 -3.29
N GLU A 289 -10.66 -14.06 -4.46
CA GLU A 289 -12.05 -14.53 -4.60
C GLU A 289 -12.26 -15.89 -3.91
N TRP A 290 -11.31 -16.82 -4.07
CA TRP A 290 -11.38 -18.12 -3.39
C TRP A 290 -11.36 -18.01 -1.86
N PHE A 291 -10.74 -16.97 -1.28
CA PHE A 291 -10.80 -16.68 0.15
C PHE A 291 -12.10 -16.00 0.57
N GLY A 292 -12.92 -15.55 -0.37
CA GLY A 292 -14.15 -14.78 -0.10
C GLY A 292 -13.93 -13.28 -0.03
N TYR A 293 -12.81 -12.77 -0.54
CA TYR A 293 -12.65 -11.32 -0.71
C TYR A 293 -13.63 -10.81 -1.78
N GLU A 294 -14.22 -9.66 -1.49
CA GLU A 294 -15.10 -8.92 -2.40
C GLU A 294 -14.49 -7.55 -2.73
N ILE A 295 -14.66 -7.09 -3.96
CA ILE A 295 -14.21 -5.73 -4.34
C ILE A 295 -15.05 -4.72 -3.55
N CYS A 296 -14.39 -3.91 -2.73
CA CYS A 296 -15.04 -2.86 -1.93
C CYS A 296 -14.82 -1.45 -2.51
N ALA A 297 -13.79 -1.27 -3.35
CA ALA A 297 -13.57 -0.05 -4.11
C ALA A 297 -12.71 -0.34 -5.34
N THR A 298 -12.79 0.55 -6.31
CA THR A 298 -11.96 0.56 -7.51
C THR A 298 -11.27 1.91 -7.63
N GLU A 299 -10.02 1.93 -8.03
CA GLU A 299 -9.29 3.14 -8.33
C GLU A 299 -8.68 3.07 -9.71
N VAL A 300 -8.51 4.24 -10.33
CA VAL A 300 -7.88 4.41 -11.64
C VAL A 300 -6.65 5.29 -11.47
N ARG A 301 -5.51 4.80 -11.93
CA ARG A 301 -4.30 5.61 -12.02
C ARG A 301 -4.50 6.69 -13.07
N HIS A 302 -4.28 7.92 -12.68
CA HIS A 302 -4.31 9.07 -13.58
C HIS A 302 -2.92 9.66 -13.67
N VAL A 303 -2.53 10.09 -14.87
CA VAL A 303 -1.19 10.56 -15.20
C VAL A 303 -1.25 11.93 -15.82
N ARG A 304 -0.30 12.79 -15.46
CA ARG A 304 -0.11 14.12 -16.05
C ARG A 304 1.37 14.41 -16.28
N THR A 305 1.71 14.88 -17.49
CA THR A 305 3.02 15.45 -17.77
C THR A 305 3.10 16.84 -17.15
N LEU A 306 4.16 17.11 -16.40
CA LEU A 306 4.48 18.45 -15.90
C LEU A 306 5.23 19.20 -17.00
N GLY A 307 4.80 20.40 -17.28
CA GLY A 307 5.42 21.27 -18.30
C GLY A 307 6.54 22.12 -17.73
#